data_ce944ec02850909cd37ff3a7782182b5
#
_entry.id   ce944ec02850909cd37ff3a7782182b5
#
_cell.length_a   1.000
_cell.length_b   1.000
_cell.length_c   1.000
_cell.angle_alpha   90.00
_cell.angle_beta   90.00
_cell.angle_gamma   90.00
#
_symmetry.space_group_name_H-M   'P 1'
#
loop_
_entity.id
_entity.type
_entity.pdbx_description
1 polymer ?
#
loop_
_entity_poly.entity_id
_entity_poly.type
_entity_poly.pdbx_seq_one_letter_code
_entity_poly.pdbx_strand_id
1 'polypeptide(L)' 'MPYHPPVKRSGEIAGHKTSISLEPLFWNLLREAAARDGLPLNAMIARIDEERIRAQTPPGLAGAIRLWLAARQAGRGASQ' A
#
# COMPACT_ATOMS: atom_id res chain seq x y z
N MET A 1 18.04 -9.92 -6.51
CA MET A 1 17.09 -9.50 -5.46
C MET A 1 16.69 -10.70 -4.63
N PRO A 2 16.87 -10.63 -3.32
CA PRO A 2 16.42 -11.73 -2.48
C PRO A 2 14.89 -11.80 -2.43
N TYR A 3 14.37 -13.00 -2.45
CA TYR A 3 12.93 -13.23 -2.30
C TYR A 3 12.62 -13.51 -0.85
N HIS A 4 11.77 -12.69 -0.27
CA HIS A 4 11.33 -12.86 1.10
C HIS A 4 9.83 -13.15 1.14
N PRO A 5 9.38 -14.01 2.03
CA PRO A 5 7.94 -14.21 2.19
C PRO A 5 7.27 -12.93 2.66
N PRO A 6 5.97 -12.77 2.39
CA PRO A 6 5.25 -11.61 2.88
C PRO A 6 5.33 -11.50 4.40
N VAL A 7 5.46 -10.28 4.88
CA VAL A 7 5.48 -9.97 6.31
C VAL A 7 4.10 -9.46 6.69
N LYS A 8 3.48 -10.14 7.64
CA LYS A 8 2.15 -9.77 8.12
C LYS A 8 2.27 -8.72 9.21
N ARG A 9 1.53 -7.63 9.04
CA ARG A 9 1.42 -6.59 10.08
C ARG A 9 -0.04 -6.34 10.36
N SER A 10 -0.37 -6.25 11.63
CA SER A 10 -1.73 -5.95 12.09
C SER A 10 -1.80 -4.51 12.53
N GLY A 11 -2.95 -3.87 12.26
CA GLY A 11 -3.16 -2.49 12.66
C GLY A 11 -4.60 -2.11 12.53
N GLU A 12 -4.91 -0.87 12.89
CA GLU A 12 -6.25 -0.33 12.81
C GLU A 12 -6.29 0.65 11.63
N ILE A 13 -7.17 0.35 10.67
CA ILE A 13 -7.35 1.16 9.48
C ILE A 13 -8.80 1.62 9.42
N ALA A 14 -9.02 2.92 9.43
CA ALA A 14 -10.36 3.52 9.37
C ALA A 14 -11.32 2.94 10.42
N GLY A 15 -10.79 2.70 11.63
CA GLY A 15 -11.59 2.17 12.74
C GLY A 15 -11.75 0.66 12.75
N HIS A 16 -11.17 -0.05 11.80
CA HIS A 16 -11.26 -1.52 11.72
C HIS A 16 -9.90 -2.14 11.92
N LYS A 17 -9.86 -3.22 12.70
CA LYS A 17 -8.64 -4.02 12.82
C LYS A 17 -8.47 -4.83 11.56
N THR A 18 -7.27 -4.78 10.99
CA THR A 18 -6.97 -5.53 9.78
C THR A 18 -5.54 -6.04 9.82
N SER A 19 -5.30 -7.11 9.06
CA SER A 19 -3.96 -7.66 8.88
C SER A 19 -3.61 -7.58 7.42
N ILE A 20 -2.38 -7.14 7.13
CA ILE A 20 -1.91 -6.96 5.76
C ILE A 20 -0.58 -7.70 5.64
N SER A 21 -0.48 -8.55 4.62
CA SER A 21 0.76 -9.26 4.31
C SER A 21 1.37 -8.69 3.05
N LEU A 22 2.56 -8.11 3.18
CA LEU A 22 3.31 -7.54 2.07
C LEU A 22 4.76 -7.96 2.17
N GLU A 23 5.38 -8.19 1.02
CA GLU A 23 6.81 -8.41 0.97
C GLU A 23 7.56 -7.19 1.53
N PRO A 24 8.74 -7.38 2.13
CA PRO A 24 9.50 -6.28 2.72
C PRO A 24 9.73 -5.11 1.77
N LEU A 25 9.94 -5.38 0.48
CA LEU A 25 10.09 -4.35 -0.53
C LEU A 25 8.88 -3.42 -0.56
N PHE A 26 7.67 -4.00 -0.56
CA PHE A 26 6.45 -3.20 -0.62
C PHE A 26 6.19 -2.44 0.68
N TRP A 27 6.55 -3.01 1.82
CA TRP A 27 6.47 -2.27 3.09
C TRP A 27 7.37 -1.03 3.05
N ASN A 28 8.59 -1.17 2.54
CA ASN A 28 9.52 -0.06 2.42
C ASN A 28 9.02 1.01 1.46
N LEU A 29 8.52 0.61 0.30
CA LEU A 29 7.96 1.54 -0.69
C LEU A 29 6.75 2.29 -0.13
N LEU A 30 5.92 1.58 0.64
CA LEU A 30 4.73 2.19 1.25
C LEU A 30 5.13 3.24 2.29
N ARG A 31 6.13 2.94 3.11
CA ARG A 31 6.65 3.90 4.09
C ARG A 31 7.23 5.14 3.42
N GLU A 32 7.96 4.94 2.33
CA GLU A 32 8.52 6.06 1.57
C GLU A 32 7.42 6.93 0.97
N ALA A 33 6.39 6.31 0.43
CA ALA A 33 5.25 7.05 -0.14
C ALA A 33 4.55 7.86 0.94
N ALA A 34 4.31 7.27 2.11
CA ALA A 34 3.68 7.97 3.23
C ALA A 34 4.53 9.16 3.68
N ALA A 35 5.83 8.96 3.79
CA ALA A 35 6.74 10.03 4.20
C ALA A 35 6.74 11.19 3.20
N ARG A 36 6.74 10.89 1.91
CA ARG A 36 6.69 11.92 0.86
C ARG A 36 5.40 12.72 0.89
N ASP A 37 4.30 12.06 1.20
CA ASP A 37 3.00 12.70 1.28
C ASP A 37 2.73 13.33 2.64
N GLY A 38 3.68 13.20 3.57
CA GLY A 38 3.53 13.77 4.92
C GLY A 38 2.46 13.09 5.75
N LEU A 39 2.22 11.80 5.51
CA LEU A 39 1.16 11.05 6.19
C LEU A 39 1.75 9.94 7.07
N PRO A 40 1.10 9.64 8.21
CA PRO A 40 1.39 8.40 8.92
C PRO A 40 1.08 7.20 8.03
N LEU A 41 1.75 6.08 8.27
CA LEU A 41 1.56 4.87 7.48
C LEU A 41 0.10 4.43 7.45
N ASN A 42 -0.57 4.44 8.61
CA ASN A 42 -1.97 4.03 8.69
C ASN A 42 -2.89 4.93 7.85
N ALA A 43 -2.62 6.23 7.82
CA ALA A 43 -3.40 7.16 7.01
C ALA A 43 -3.19 6.90 5.52
N MET A 44 -1.97 6.57 5.10
CA MET A 44 -1.68 6.23 3.71
C MET A 44 -2.44 4.95 3.31
N ILE A 45 -2.41 3.94 4.16
CA ILE A 45 -3.14 2.69 3.90
C ILE A 45 -4.65 2.94 3.81
N ALA A 46 -5.18 3.77 4.70
CA ALA A 46 -6.61 4.13 4.67
C ALA A 46 -6.99 4.82 3.36
N ARG A 47 -6.13 5.69 2.85
CA ARG A 47 -6.35 6.36 1.57
C ARG A 47 -6.41 5.35 0.42
N ILE A 48 -5.49 4.40 0.39
CA ILE A 48 -5.48 3.35 -0.63
C ILE A 48 -6.73 2.48 -0.51
N ASP A 49 -7.14 2.17 0.71
CA ASP A 49 -8.34 1.37 0.96
C ASP A 49 -9.60 2.07 0.45
N GLU A 50 -9.70 3.38 0.63
CA GLU A 50 -10.83 4.14 0.09
C GLU A 50 -10.91 4.04 -1.43
N GLU A 51 -9.78 4.14 -2.11
CA GLU A 51 -9.74 3.97 -3.57
C GLU A 51 -10.13 2.56 -3.97
N ARG A 52 -9.65 1.56 -3.22
CA ARG A 52 -9.96 0.15 -3.46
C ARG A 52 -11.48 -0.10 -3.42
N ILE A 53 -12.13 0.44 -2.40
CA ILE A 53 -13.57 0.22 -2.19
C ILE A 53 -14.40 0.79 -3.34
N ARG A 54 -13.92 1.86 -3.99
CA ARG A 54 -14.63 2.48 -5.11
C ARG A 54 -14.56 1.68 -6.40
N ALA A 55 -13.69 0.70 -6.49
CA ALA A 55 -13.58 -0.14 -7.69
C ALA A 55 -14.81 -1.01 -7.85
N GLN A 56 -15.19 -1.31 -9.11
CA GLN A 56 -16.34 -2.18 -9.37
C GLN A 56 -16.12 -3.57 -8.81
N THR A 57 -14.90 -4.09 -8.92
CA THR A 57 -14.51 -5.38 -8.36
C THR A 57 -13.28 -5.15 -7.48
N PRO A 58 -13.48 -4.78 -6.21
CA PRO A 58 -12.35 -4.43 -5.36
C PRO A 58 -11.39 -5.61 -5.15
N PRO A 59 -10.09 -5.43 -5.40
CA PRO A 59 -9.10 -6.43 -5.03
C PRO A 59 -8.94 -6.50 -3.52
N GLY A 60 -8.24 -7.50 -3.02
CA GLY A 60 -7.84 -7.52 -1.63
C GLY A 60 -6.92 -6.33 -1.31
N LEU A 61 -6.86 -5.94 -0.04
CA LEU A 61 -6.10 -4.73 0.33
C LEU A 61 -4.62 -4.86 0.01
N ALA A 62 -4.00 -6.01 0.27
CA ALA A 62 -2.59 -6.21 -0.07
C ALA A 62 -2.34 -6.06 -1.57
N GLY A 63 -3.22 -6.65 -2.39
CA GLY A 63 -3.15 -6.52 -3.84
C GLY A 63 -3.33 -5.08 -4.30
N ALA A 64 -4.28 -4.37 -3.68
CA ALA A 64 -4.51 -2.96 -4.00
C ALA A 64 -3.28 -2.10 -3.68
N ILE A 65 -2.63 -2.36 -2.55
CA ILE A 65 -1.41 -1.64 -2.18
C ILE A 65 -0.31 -1.87 -3.20
N ARG A 66 -0.10 -3.14 -3.61
CA ARG A 66 0.91 -3.47 -4.62
C ARG A 66 0.64 -2.75 -5.94
N LEU A 67 -0.60 -2.77 -6.39
CA LEU A 67 -0.99 -2.10 -7.63
C LEU A 67 -0.83 -0.58 -7.54
N TRP A 68 -1.23 -0.01 -6.41
CA TRP A 68 -1.11 1.43 -6.17
C TRP A 68 0.37 1.86 -6.21
N LEU A 69 1.23 1.10 -5.55
CA LEU A 69 2.67 1.39 -5.53
C LEU A 69 3.28 1.24 -6.91
N ALA A 70 2.90 0.20 -7.65
CA ALA A 70 3.41 -0.02 -9.00
C ALA A 70 2.99 1.11 -9.93
N ALA A 71 1.74 1.56 -9.85
CA ALA A 71 1.25 2.68 -10.66
C ALA A 71 1.96 3.98 -10.33
N ARG A 72 2.22 4.23 -9.04
CA ARG A 72 2.95 5.42 -8.60
C ARG A 72 4.38 5.43 -9.13
N GLN A 73 5.07 4.28 -9.09
CA GLN A 73 6.43 4.15 -9.61
C GLN A 73 6.46 4.34 -11.14
N ALA A 74 5.50 3.74 -11.84
CA ALA A 74 5.39 3.89 -13.28
C ALA A 74 5.13 5.35 -13.68
N GLY A 75 4.24 6.03 -12.96
CA GLY A 75 3.95 7.44 -13.21
C GLY A 75 5.17 8.33 -13.01
N ARG A 76 5.97 8.05 -11.99
CA ARG A 76 7.21 8.80 -11.72
C ARG A 76 8.24 8.57 -12.81
N GLY A 77 8.35 7.32 -13.28
CA GLY A 77 9.23 7.01 -14.39
C GLY A 77 8.80 7.68 -15.69
N ALA A 78 7.49 7.75 -15.93
CA ALA A 78 6.93 8.32 -17.14
C ALA A 78 7.05 9.85 -17.19
N SER A 79 7.25 10.51 -16.06
CA SER A 79 7.35 11.96 -16.00
C SER A 79 8.75 12.49 -16.29
N GLN A 80 9.64 11.63 -16.65
CA GLN A 80 11.03 11.98 -17.01
C GLN A 80 11.12 12.72 -18.33
#